data_17b6dba7194e73ed953ae4a88ee0f1af
#
_entry.id   17b6dba7194e73ed953ae4a88ee0f1af
#
_cell.length_a   1.000
_cell.length_b   1.000
_cell.length_c   1.000
_cell.angle_alpha   90.00
_cell.angle_beta   90.00
_cell.angle_gamma   90.00
#
_symmetry.space_group_name_H-M   'P 1'
#
loop_
_entity.id
_entity.type
_entity.pdbx_description
1 polymer ?
#
loop_
_entity_poly.entity_id
_entity_poly.type
_entity_poly.pdbx_seq_one_letter_code
_entity_poly.pdbx_strand_id
1 'polypeptide(L)'
;ALTLLQKGHKVEILDFGKSDSIPLKKSKTFKSVKSDAQFSANFFYGADLEGINEPNDNEVFKYPVRRPSISTVNMYDNEEDTRQFQPIFSNYKGGLALAWGANSIEFNQDDMIGFEYTKQDIEAAYKKAYKRFHVSGPVKDDDLSSLVNESHKFNSSHDMCSADDAFKRYAMFKYKFFPKNKNVLIGQSRLAIDNRLNSNQKCNSCGLCIWGCPSNSIYTPLNTLKDCQKFNNFKYTNNIKVSHFISNNGIIEYVADTSGARYKVDNVILAAGAINSAIILLKSLKENKITDKNLIRTAGLLDTEVIKIPYLSLSKMFKPFTTDKIQFNGLMAMVKNRNKDFPSWTQVELLSLGSLIYQ
;
A
#
# COMPACT_ATOMS: atom_id res chain seq x y z
N ALA A 1 -4.55 -14.89 7.74
CA ALA A 1 -3.75 -16.11 8.03
C ALA A 1 -3.19 -16.08 9.47
N LEU A 2 -2.30 -15.13 9.83
CA LEU A 2 -1.63 -15.12 11.12
C LEU A 2 -2.57 -15.23 12.32
N THR A 3 -3.68 -14.49 12.32
CA THR A 3 -4.66 -14.53 13.43
C THR A 3 -5.34 -15.90 13.56
N LEU A 4 -5.60 -16.59 12.47
CA LEU A 4 -6.16 -17.95 12.48
C LEU A 4 -5.16 -18.97 13.01
N LEU A 5 -3.90 -18.84 12.57
CA LEU A 5 -2.81 -19.69 13.06
C LEU A 5 -2.60 -19.54 14.57
N GLN A 6 -2.63 -18.30 15.08
CA GLN A 6 -2.55 -18.02 16.52
C GLN A 6 -3.73 -18.58 17.32
N LYS A 7 -4.86 -18.86 16.67
CA LYS A 7 -6.02 -19.55 17.25
C LYS A 7 -6.00 -21.08 17.05
N GLY A 8 -4.91 -21.62 16.49
CA GLY A 8 -4.74 -23.05 16.30
C GLY A 8 -5.33 -23.63 15.02
N HIS A 9 -5.93 -22.80 14.14
CA HIS A 9 -6.46 -23.29 12.88
C HIS A 9 -5.35 -23.68 11.90
N LYS A 10 -5.58 -24.73 11.10
CA LYS A 10 -4.74 -25.05 9.95
C LYS A 10 -5.05 -24.09 8.82
N VAL A 11 -4.03 -23.46 8.25
CA VAL A 11 -4.18 -22.46 7.19
C VAL A 11 -3.29 -22.79 6.01
N GLU A 12 -3.86 -22.85 4.83
CA GLU A 12 -3.14 -22.90 3.58
C GLU A 12 -3.44 -21.64 2.76
N ILE A 13 -2.40 -20.99 2.24
CA ILE A 13 -2.53 -19.91 1.26
C ILE A 13 -2.25 -20.47 -0.12
N LEU A 14 -3.23 -20.36 -1.01
CA LEU A 14 -3.07 -20.62 -2.44
C LEU A 14 -2.85 -19.27 -3.13
N ASP A 15 -1.71 -19.08 -3.78
CA ASP A 15 -1.33 -17.80 -4.38
C ASP A 15 -0.61 -18.06 -5.71
N PHE A 16 -0.76 -17.15 -6.66
CA PHE A 16 0.09 -17.18 -7.84
C PHE A 16 1.55 -16.94 -7.46
N GLY A 17 1.79 -15.99 -6.57
CA GLY A 17 2.94 -15.87 -5.69
C GLY A 17 4.30 -15.84 -6.37
N LYS A 18 4.45 -15.14 -7.50
CA LYS A 18 5.77 -14.84 -8.06
C LYS A 18 6.66 -14.21 -7.00
N SER A 19 7.94 -14.52 -7.02
CA SER A 19 8.92 -13.88 -6.15
C SER A 19 9.46 -12.64 -6.82
N ASP A 20 9.47 -11.52 -6.07
CA ASP A 20 10.17 -10.31 -6.46
C ASP A 20 11.53 -10.29 -5.77
N SER A 21 12.59 -10.12 -6.53
CA SER A 21 13.92 -9.91 -6.00
C SER A 21 14.25 -8.42 -6.14
N ILE A 22 14.35 -7.72 -5.02
CA ILE A 22 14.89 -6.37 -5.02
C ILE A 22 16.42 -6.50 -5.15
N PRO A 23 17.04 -6.13 -6.28
CA PRO A 23 18.45 -6.35 -6.50
C PRO A 23 19.35 -5.40 -5.70
N LEU A 24 18.77 -4.58 -4.82
CA LEU A 24 19.46 -3.54 -4.09
C LEU A 24 19.98 -4.05 -2.75
N LYS A 25 21.27 -3.87 -2.51
CA LYS A 25 21.89 -4.17 -1.21
C LYS A 25 21.55 -3.11 -0.17
N LYS A 26 21.40 -3.52 1.09
CA LYS A 26 21.08 -2.65 2.23
C LYS A 26 22.06 -1.47 2.40
N SER A 27 23.31 -1.62 2.00
CA SER A 27 24.35 -0.59 2.09
C SER A 27 24.25 0.49 1.00
N LYS A 28 23.42 0.29 -0.03
CA LYS A 28 23.29 1.23 -1.14
C LYS A 28 22.36 2.39 -0.75
N THR A 29 22.73 3.59 -1.22
CA THR A 29 21.89 4.78 -1.23
C THR A 29 21.47 5.10 -2.65
N PHE A 30 20.46 5.93 -2.85
CA PHE A 30 20.05 6.38 -4.18
C PHE A 30 21.24 6.96 -4.95
N LYS A 31 22.03 7.82 -4.29
CA LYS A 31 23.22 8.43 -4.88
C LYS A 31 24.25 7.39 -5.32
N SER A 32 24.52 6.38 -4.48
CA SER A 32 25.48 5.34 -4.82
C SER A 32 24.99 4.42 -5.94
N VAL A 33 23.69 4.15 -6.02
CA VAL A 33 23.09 3.38 -7.10
C VAL A 33 23.16 4.15 -8.42
N LYS A 34 22.87 5.45 -8.39
CA LYS A 34 22.95 6.29 -9.58
C LYS A 34 24.38 6.38 -10.15
N SER A 35 25.40 6.35 -9.29
CA SER A 35 26.81 6.42 -9.70
C SER A 35 27.39 5.06 -10.06
N ASP A 36 26.66 3.98 -9.87
CA ASP A 36 27.12 2.61 -10.13
C ASP A 36 26.79 2.22 -11.57
N ALA A 37 27.83 1.95 -12.36
CA ALA A 37 27.68 1.58 -13.77
C ALA A 37 26.84 0.31 -14.01
N GLN A 38 26.65 -0.52 -12.95
CA GLN A 38 25.77 -1.69 -12.97
C GLN A 38 24.28 -1.31 -13.08
N PHE A 39 23.92 -0.10 -12.61
CA PHE A 39 22.58 0.44 -12.68
C PHE A 39 22.51 1.50 -13.78
N SER A 40 22.27 1.05 -15.00
CA SER A 40 22.05 1.95 -16.14
C SER A 40 20.80 2.82 -15.95
N ALA A 41 20.65 3.83 -16.81
CA ALA A 41 19.42 4.62 -16.88
C ALA A 41 18.17 3.73 -17.00
N ASN A 42 18.27 2.58 -17.65
CA ASN A 42 17.22 1.60 -17.78
C ASN A 42 16.71 1.04 -16.44
N PHE A 43 17.54 1.02 -15.40
CA PHE A 43 17.09 0.63 -14.06
C PHE A 43 16.09 1.63 -13.48
N PHE A 44 16.28 2.92 -13.76
CA PHE A 44 15.44 3.99 -13.23
C PHE A 44 14.24 4.29 -14.13
N TYR A 45 14.44 4.27 -15.43
CA TYR A 45 13.46 4.78 -16.41
C TYR A 45 12.85 3.69 -17.28
N GLY A 46 13.34 2.45 -17.19
CA GLY A 46 12.96 1.36 -18.10
C GLY A 46 13.79 1.36 -19.38
N ALA A 47 13.73 0.25 -20.12
CA ALA A 47 14.52 0.07 -21.35
C ALA A 47 14.07 1.01 -22.47
N ASP A 48 12.77 1.32 -22.49
CA ASP A 48 12.13 2.17 -23.50
C ASP A 48 11.76 3.55 -22.92
N LEU A 49 12.40 3.93 -21.84
CA LEU A 49 12.14 5.19 -21.11
C LEU A 49 10.68 5.33 -20.65
N GLU A 50 10.00 4.22 -20.44
CA GLU A 50 8.58 4.16 -20.06
C GLU A 50 8.28 4.86 -18.74
N GLY A 51 9.32 5.20 -17.96
CA GLY A 51 9.19 5.94 -16.72
C GLY A 51 9.09 7.45 -16.85
N ILE A 52 9.43 7.99 -17.99
CA ILE A 52 9.39 9.42 -18.27
C ILE A 52 8.55 9.77 -19.48
N ASN A 53 8.27 8.80 -20.34
CA ASN A 53 7.37 8.99 -21.46
C ASN A 53 5.92 9.03 -20.96
N GLU A 54 5.09 9.88 -21.57
CA GLU A 54 3.66 9.80 -21.37
C GLU A 54 3.16 8.42 -21.81
N PRO A 55 2.27 7.79 -21.03
CA PRO A 55 1.68 6.54 -21.46
C PRO A 55 0.92 6.77 -22.74
N ASN A 56 1.10 5.90 -23.74
CA ASN A 56 0.21 5.83 -24.88
C ASN A 56 -1.21 5.51 -24.39
N ASP A 57 -2.23 5.83 -25.17
CA ASP A 57 -3.66 5.70 -24.82
C ASP A 57 -4.05 4.32 -24.24
N ASN A 58 -3.22 3.31 -24.41
CA ASN A 58 -3.42 1.94 -23.94
C ASN A 58 -2.44 1.52 -22.82
N GLU A 59 -1.60 2.42 -22.33
CA GLU A 59 -0.62 2.10 -21.27
C GLU A 59 -0.93 2.84 -19.99
N VAL A 60 -1.04 2.09 -18.90
CA VAL A 60 -1.14 2.70 -17.56
C VAL A 60 0.21 3.26 -17.17
N PHE A 61 0.22 4.49 -16.66
CA PHE A 61 1.39 5.12 -16.09
C PHE A 61 2.03 4.23 -15.02
N LYS A 62 3.14 3.60 -15.35
CA LYS A 62 3.90 2.71 -14.46
C LYS A 62 4.80 3.53 -13.56
N TYR A 63 4.31 3.86 -12.40
CA TYR A 63 5.11 4.51 -11.39
C TYR A 63 5.18 3.65 -10.12
N PRO A 64 6.37 3.40 -9.60
CA PRO A 64 7.70 3.51 -10.24
C PRO A 64 7.92 2.43 -11.30
N VAL A 65 8.60 2.81 -12.36
CA VAL A 65 8.76 2.08 -13.62
C VAL A 65 9.24 0.64 -13.48
N ARG A 66 10.01 0.35 -12.48
CA ARG A 66 10.55 -1.00 -12.27
C ARG A 66 10.13 -1.63 -10.95
N ARG A 67 8.83 -1.70 -10.80
CA ARG A 67 8.24 -2.62 -9.82
C ARG A 67 7.64 -3.79 -10.58
N PRO A 68 8.37 -4.90 -10.79
CA PRO A 68 7.83 -6.08 -11.48
C PRO A 68 6.61 -6.66 -10.76
N SER A 69 6.43 -6.30 -9.48
CA SER A 69 5.24 -6.63 -8.70
C SER A 69 3.97 -5.87 -9.10
N ILE A 70 4.09 -4.86 -9.97
CA ILE A 70 2.94 -4.12 -10.49
C ILE A 70 2.73 -4.51 -11.96
N SER A 71 1.53 -4.86 -12.33
CA SER A 71 1.15 -5.22 -13.68
C SER A 71 -0.20 -4.60 -14.03
N THR A 72 -0.35 -4.23 -15.27
CA THR A 72 -1.62 -3.80 -15.85
C THR A 72 -2.35 -4.94 -16.55
N VAL A 73 -1.67 -6.07 -16.73
CA VAL A 73 -2.25 -7.28 -17.32
C VAL A 73 -2.84 -8.15 -16.22
N ASN A 74 -4.15 -8.31 -16.27
CA ASN A 74 -4.84 -9.26 -15.40
C ASN A 74 -4.66 -10.67 -15.95
N MET A 75 -4.23 -11.60 -15.12
CA MET A 75 -4.10 -13.01 -15.50
C MET A 75 -5.45 -13.71 -15.79
N TYR A 76 -6.57 -13.08 -15.47
CA TYR A 76 -7.92 -13.60 -15.72
C TYR A 76 -8.59 -12.96 -16.95
N ASP A 77 -7.93 -11.99 -17.59
CA ASP A 77 -8.48 -11.38 -18.79
C ASP A 77 -8.47 -12.39 -19.95
N ASN A 78 -9.63 -12.69 -20.43
CA ASN A 78 -9.83 -13.10 -21.79
C ASN A 78 -9.95 -11.80 -22.60
N GLU A 79 -9.16 -11.61 -23.59
CA GLU A 79 -8.88 -10.45 -24.45
C GLU A 79 -10.03 -9.49 -24.83
N GLU A 80 -11.21 -9.61 -24.27
CA GLU A 80 -12.39 -8.84 -24.60
C GLU A 80 -12.59 -7.66 -23.63
N ASP A 81 -12.22 -6.50 -24.12
CA ASP A 81 -12.70 -5.16 -23.72
C ASP A 81 -12.31 -4.59 -22.36
N THR A 82 -11.00 -4.49 -22.08
CA THR A 82 -10.46 -3.68 -20.96
C THR A 82 -10.19 -2.23 -21.35
N ARG A 83 -10.55 -1.80 -22.55
CA ARG A 83 -10.16 -0.49 -23.12
C ARG A 83 -10.64 0.73 -22.34
N GLN A 84 -11.65 0.61 -21.48
CA GLN A 84 -12.20 1.71 -20.70
C GLN A 84 -11.77 1.68 -19.22
N PHE A 85 -11.18 0.59 -18.74
CA PHE A 85 -10.76 0.44 -17.37
C PHE A 85 -9.44 -0.34 -17.30
N GLN A 86 -8.39 0.31 -16.84
CA GLN A 86 -7.04 -0.27 -16.74
C GLN A 86 -6.61 -0.37 -15.26
N PRO A 87 -7.05 -1.39 -14.53
CA PRO A 87 -6.67 -1.56 -13.13
C PRO A 87 -5.22 -2.02 -12.99
N ILE A 88 -4.66 -1.76 -11.83
CA ILE A 88 -3.33 -2.25 -11.45
C ILE A 88 -3.48 -3.56 -10.69
N PHE A 89 -2.66 -4.55 -11.04
CA PHE A 89 -2.63 -5.87 -10.44
C PHE A 89 -1.24 -6.22 -9.91
N SER A 90 -1.19 -7.25 -9.07
CA SER A 90 0.07 -7.87 -8.68
C SER A 90 -0.08 -9.38 -8.61
N ASN A 91 0.75 -10.07 -9.37
CA ASN A 91 0.87 -11.53 -9.37
C ASN A 91 1.99 -12.01 -8.43
N TYR A 92 2.53 -11.11 -7.63
CA TYR A 92 3.64 -11.37 -6.74
C TYR A 92 3.18 -11.68 -5.32
N LYS A 93 3.98 -12.48 -4.65
CA LYS A 93 3.81 -12.81 -3.23
C LYS A 93 3.77 -11.52 -2.40
N GLY A 94 2.62 -11.23 -1.81
CA GLY A 94 2.38 -9.98 -1.08
C GLY A 94 1.48 -8.96 -1.80
N GLY A 95 1.20 -9.18 -3.09
CA GLY A 95 0.25 -8.37 -3.85
C GLY A 95 0.68 -6.90 -4.01
N LEU A 96 -0.28 -6.02 -4.27
CA LEU A 96 -0.04 -4.57 -4.44
C LEU A 96 0.57 -3.89 -3.21
N ALA A 97 0.40 -4.48 -2.01
CA ALA A 97 1.01 -3.94 -0.80
C ALA A 97 2.55 -4.05 -0.76
N LEU A 98 3.18 -4.64 -1.78
CA LEU A 98 4.63 -4.53 -1.98
C LEU A 98 5.06 -3.13 -2.42
N ALA A 99 4.16 -2.34 -2.99
CA ALA A 99 4.44 -1.04 -3.59
C ALA A 99 3.58 0.10 -3.02
N TRP A 100 3.00 -0.09 -1.84
CA TRP A 100 2.18 0.92 -1.20
C TRP A 100 2.99 2.06 -0.56
N GLY A 101 2.36 3.21 -0.34
CA GLY A 101 3.00 4.41 0.24
C GLY A 101 3.22 4.35 1.75
N ALA A 102 2.91 3.23 2.41
CA ALA A 102 3.06 2.98 3.84
C ALA A 102 2.28 3.92 4.78
N ASN A 103 1.38 4.75 4.25
CA ASN A 103 0.61 5.66 5.08
C ASN A 103 -0.34 4.88 6.01
N SER A 104 -0.30 5.23 7.29
CA SER A 104 -0.96 4.46 8.35
C SER A 104 -1.64 5.37 9.37
N ILE A 105 -2.27 6.45 8.89
CA ILE A 105 -3.09 7.29 9.75
C ILE A 105 -4.38 6.56 10.12
N GLU A 106 -4.89 6.81 11.31
CA GLU A 106 -6.08 6.16 11.82
C GLU A 106 -7.35 6.80 11.27
N PHE A 107 -8.38 6.01 11.08
CA PHE A 107 -9.72 6.52 10.87
C PHE A 107 -10.21 7.21 12.15
N ASN A 108 -10.73 8.40 12.00
CA ASN A 108 -11.40 9.11 13.07
C ASN A 108 -12.91 8.83 13.06
N GLN A 109 -13.65 9.45 13.96
CA GLN A 109 -15.08 9.22 14.10
C GLN A 109 -15.87 9.65 12.85
N ASP A 110 -15.45 10.71 12.17
CA ASP A 110 -16.12 11.19 10.94
C ASP A 110 -15.96 10.18 9.79
N ASP A 111 -14.79 9.50 9.75
CA ASP A 111 -14.51 8.48 8.74
C ASP A 111 -15.28 7.17 8.96
N MET A 112 -15.87 7.01 10.14
CA MET A 112 -16.61 5.79 10.53
C MET A 112 -18.10 5.85 10.22
N ILE A 113 -18.59 6.92 9.65
CA ILE A 113 -20.02 7.08 9.31
C ILE A 113 -20.42 6.03 8.29
N GLY A 114 -21.44 5.25 8.59
CA GLY A 114 -21.93 4.16 7.76
C GLY A 114 -21.25 2.81 7.99
N PHE A 115 -20.29 2.73 8.91
CA PHE A 115 -19.70 1.46 9.34
C PHE A 115 -20.47 0.89 10.53
N GLU A 116 -20.62 -0.44 10.57
CA GLU A 116 -21.25 -1.15 11.69
C GLU A 116 -20.36 -1.28 12.92
N TYR A 117 -19.09 -0.91 12.82
CA TYR A 117 -18.10 -1.02 13.89
C TYR A 117 -18.12 0.20 14.81
N THR A 118 -17.95 -0.04 16.10
CA THR A 118 -17.80 1.03 17.08
C THR A 118 -16.39 1.63 17.03
N LYS A 119 -16.25 2.84 17.58
CA LYS A 119 -14.93 3.46 17.75
C LYS A 119 -13.99 2.56 18.55
N GLN A 120 -14.49 1.91 19.60
CA GLN A 120 -13.69 1.00 20.45
C GLN A 120 -13.20 -0.22 19.69
N ASP A 121 -14.01 -0.79 18.78
CA ASP A 121 -13.62 -1.91 17.95
C ASP A 121 -12.44 -1.54 17.03
N ILE A 122 -12.52 -0.37 16.42
CA ILE A 122 -11.50 0.14 15.51
C ILE A 122 -10.21 0.48 16.27
N GLU A 123 -10.28 1.15 17.41
CA GLU A 123 -9.10 1.42 18.28
C GLU A 123 -8.43 0.11 18.70
N ALA A 124 -9.21 -0.90 19.09
CA ALA A 124 -8.67 -2.22 19.44
C ALA A 124 -8.00 -2.91 18.25
N ALA A 125 -8.54 -2.72 17.04
CA ALA A 125 -7.96 -3.24 15.79
C ALA A 125 -6.63 -2.54 15.45
N TYR A 126 -6.55 -1.20 15.53
CA TYR A 126 -5.30 -0.45 15.32
C TYR A 126 -4.23 -0.85 16.33
N LYS A 127 -4.58 -0.99 17.61
CA LYS A 127 -3.65 -1.46 18.65
C LYS A 127 -3.07 -2.83 18.33
N LYS A 128 -3.87 -3.75 17.74
CA LYS A 128 -3.39 -5.06 17.29
C LYS A 128 -2.53 -4.94 16.02
N ALA A 129 -2.92 -4.10 15.07
CA ALA A 129 -2.17 -3.87 13.84
C ALA A 129 -0.79 -3.29 14.13
N TYR A 130 -0.69 -2.26 14.97
CA TYR A 130 0.58 -1.61 15.32
C TYR A 130 1.54 -2.47 16.16
N LYS A 131 1.06 -3.59 16.69
CA LYS A 131 1.95 -4.64 17.23
C LYS A 131 2.59 -5.50 16.13
N ARG A 132 1.97 -5.58 14.95
CA ARG A 132 2.46 -6.40 13.83
C ARG A 132 3.40 -5.64 12.92
N PHE A 133 3.11 -4.37 12.69
CA PHE A 133 3.97 -3.49 11.91
C PHE A 133 4.24 -2.21 12.69
N HIS A 134 5.45 -1.71 12.53
CA HIS A 134 5.88 -0.53 13.26
C HIS A 134 5.51 0.72 12.49
N VAL A 135 4.93 1.68 13.17
CA VAL A 135 4.59 2.98 12.60
C VAL A 135 5.57 4.02 13.12
N SER A 136 6.12 4.79 12.24
CA SER A 136 7.02 5.91 12.48
C SER A 136 6.27 7.22 12.28
N GLY A 137 6.51 8.19 13.15
CA GLY A 137 5.89 9.50 13.13
C GLY A 137 5.74 10.09 14.52
N PRO A 138 5.47 11.38 14.67
CA PRO A 138 5.27 12.00 15.98
C PRO A 138 3.95 11.54 16.62
N VAL A 139 3.98 11.26 17.92
CA VAL A 139 2.74 11.00 18.70
C VAL A 139 2.07 12.32 19.09
N LYS A 140 2.87 13.33 19.32
CA LYS A 140 2.50 14.72 19.68
C LYS A 140 3.29 15.66 18.79
N ASP A 141 3.10 16.94 18.94
CA ASP A 141 3.89 18.00 18.30
C ASP A 141 3.53 18.37 16.86
N ASP A 142 2.44 17.86 16.31
CA ASP A 142 1.88 18.37 15.06
C ASP A 142 0.33 18.29 15.03
N ASP A 143 -0.26 18.89 14.02
CA ASP A 143 -1.72 18.97 13.92
C ASP A 143 -2.38 17.61 13.76
N LEU A 144 -1.70 16.67 13.09
CA LEU A 144 -2.22 15.34 12.84
C LEU A 144 -2.28 14.48 14.11
N SER A 145 -1.59 14.90 15.16
CA SER A 145 -1.66 14.23 16.48
C SER A 145 -3.09 14.20 17.03
N SER A 146 -3.93 15.16 16.65
CA SER A 146 -5.34 15.18 17.05
C SER A 146 -6.19 14.07 16.39
N LEU A 147 -5.69 13.45 15.34
CA LEU A 147 -6.33 12.35 14.62
C LEU A 147 -5.80 10.97 15.03
N VAL A 148 -4.88 10.91 15.98
CA VAL A 148 -4.23 9.68 16.42
C VAL A 148 -4.54 9.42 17.89
N ASN A 149 -4.77 8.17 18.24
CA ASN A 149 -4.97 7.80 19.64
C ASN A 149 -3.64 7.89 20.41
N GLU A 150 -3.59 8.70 21.46
CA GLU A 150 -2.40 8.91 22.29
C GLU A 150 -1.88 7.64 22.97
N SER A 151 -2.72 6.61 23.13
CA SER A 151 -2.30 5.31 23.68
C SER A 151 -1.42 4.50 22.74
N HIS A 152 -1.35 4.87 21.45
CA HIS A 152 -0.54 4.19 20.48
C HIS A 152 0.93 4.63 20.59
N LYS A 153 1.81 3.66 20.72
CA LYS A 153 3.25 3.89 20.76
C LYS A 153 3.81 3.78 19.34
N PHE A 154 4.15 4.91 18.77
CA PHE A 154 4.89 4.94 17.52
C PHE A 154 6.40 4.86 17.76
N ASN A 155 7.12 4.47 16.74
CA ASN A 155 8.57 4.61 16.70
C ASN A 155 8.98 6.09 16.68
N SER A 156 10.27 6.35 16.79
CA SER A 156 10.81 7.69 16.55
C SER A 156 10.40 8.18 15.15
N SER A 157 10.25 9.49 15.04
CA SER A 157 9.96 10.12 13.75
C SER A 157 11.01 9.75 12.71
N HIS A 158 10.57 9.58 11.46
CA HIS A 158 11.46 9.40 10.34
C HIS A 158 11.98 10.77 9.84
N ASP A 159 13.11 10.75 9.15
CA ASP A 159 13.66 11.94 8.54
C ASP A 159 12.83 12.36 7.32
N MET A 160 12.34 13.59 7.33
CA MET A 160 11.68 14.19 6.18
C MET A 160 12.71 14.70 5.17
N CYS A 161 12.36 14.69 3.90
CA CYS A 161 13.17 15.39 2.90
C CYS A 161 13.16 16.91 3.14
N SER A 162 14.11 17.60 2.54
CA SER A 162 14.29 19.05 2.77
C SER A 162 13.12 19.88 2.25
N ALA A 163 12.39 19.39 1.24
CA ALA A 163 11.21 20.11 0.71
C ALA A 163 10.04 20.01 1.69
N ASP A 164 9.79 18.85 2.24
CA ASP A 164 8.74 18.61 3.23
C ASP A 164 8.99 19.40 4.51
N ASP A 165 10.24 19.41 4.98
CA ASP A 165 10.62 20.15 6.18
C ASP A 165 10.50 21.67 5.96
N ALA A 166 10.82 22.17 4.77
CA ALA A 166 10.62 23.58 4.42
C ALA A 166 9.14 23.93 4.35
N PHE A 167 8.30 23.07 3.78
CA PHE A 167 6.86 23.29 3.72
C PHE A 167 6.24 23.28 5.12
N LYS A 168 6.63 22.34 5.96
CA LYS A 168 6.20 22.26 7.37
C LYS A 168 6.55 23.57 8.11
N ARG A 169 7.79 24.03 7.98
CA ARG A 169 8.22 25.30 8.60
C ARG A 169 7.43 26.49 8.08
N TYR A 170 7.16 26.57 6.79
CA TYR A 170 6.34 27.62 6.21
C TYR A 170 4.90 27.58 6.76
N ALA A 171 4.29 26.44 6.84
CA ALA A 171 2.96 26.28 7.40
C ALA A 171 2.91 26.73 8.88
N MET A 172 3.88 26.31 9.67
CA MET A 172 4.00 26.74 11.07
C MET A 172 4.23 28.25 11.20
N PHE A 173 5.06 28.83 10.35
CA PHE A 173 5.27 30.28 10.30
C PHE A 173 4.00 31.02 9.95
N LYS A 174 3.25 30.56 8.93
CA LYS A 174 1.97 31.14 8.55
C LYS A 174 0.97 31.16 9.71
N TYR A 175 0.87 30.06 10.47
CA TYR A 175 -0.02 29.98 11.63
C TYR A 175 0.35 30.92 12.78
N LYS A 176 1.59 31.38 12.83
CA LYS A 176 2.03 32.38 13.82
C LYS A 176 1.40 33.75 13.57
N PHE A 177 1.07 34.06 12.34
CA PHE A 177 0.55 35.37 11.93
C PHE A 177 -0.93 35.35 11.50
N PHE A 178 -1.45 34.17 11.18
CA PHE A 178 -2.82 34.00 10.72
C PHE A 178 -3.54 32.95 11.59
N PRO A 179 -4.84 33.14 11.85
CA PRO A 179 -5.59 32.14 12.61
C PRO A 179 -5.51 30.79 11.95
N LYS A 180 -5.26 29.77 12.77
CA LYS A 180 -5.20 28.38 12.33
C LYS A 180 -6.57 27.93 11.82
N ASN A 181 -6.61 27.45 10.58
CA ASN A 181 -7.82 26.86 10.04
C ASN A 181 -8.02 25.47 10.65
N LYS A 182 -9.02 25.29 11.49
CA LYS A 182 -9.34 24.01 12.14
C LYS A 182 -9.76 22.91 11.16
N ASN A 183 -10.09 23.28 9.92
CA ASN A 183 -10.45 22.33 8.88
C ASN A 183 -9.25 21.86 8.04
N VAL A 184 -8.06 22.35 8.32
CA VAL A 184 -6.82 21.95 7.64
C VAL A 184 -5.78 21.61 8.70
N LEU A 185 -5.40 20.35 8.76
CA LEU A 185 -4.37 19.84 9.66
C LEU A 185 -3.14 19.49 8.84
N ILE A 186 -1.96 19.93 9.27
CA ILE A 186 -0.71 19.66 8.55
C ILE A 186 0.29 19.04 9.54
N GLY A 187 0.87 17.94 9.14
CA GLY A 187 1.85 17.27 9.98
C GLY A 187 2.68 16.23 9.25
N GLN A 188 3.58 15.64 9.97
CA GLN A 188 4.38 14.53 9.47
C GLN A 188 3.50 13.29 9.31
N SER A 189 3.63 12.60 8.20
CA SER A 189 2.87 11.37 7.94
C SER A 189 3.19 10.28 8.96
N ARG A 190 2.20 9.44 9.27
CA ARG A 190 2.39 8.21 10.04
C ARG A 190 2.62 7.09 9.06
N LEU A 191 3.85 6.60 9.00
CA LEU A 191 4.26 5.62 8.00
C LEU A 191 4.60 4.28 8.64
N ALA A 192 4.15 3.19 8.03
CA ALA A 192 4.51 1.84 8.43
C ALA A 192 5.98 1.53 8.10
N ILE A 193 6.87 2.23 8.77
CA ILE A 193 8.32 2.15 8.61
C ILE A 193 8.95 1.79 9.95
N ASP A 194 9.80 0.78 9.95
CA ASP A 194 10.59 0.44 11.14
C ASP A 194 11.75 1.44 11.30
N ASN A 195 11.64 2.29 12.30
CA ASN A 195 12.66 3.27 12.66
C ASN A 195 13.17 3.07 14.11
N ARG A 196 12.97 1.88 14.68
CA ARG A 196 13.46 1.54 16.02
C ARG A 196 14.97 1.48 16.04
N LEU A 197 15.58 1.99 17.12
CA LEU A 197 17.05 2.11 17.25
C LEU A 197 17.77 0.77 17.11
N ASN A 198 17.22 -0.28 17.68
CA ASN A 198 17.85 -1.62 17.74
C ASN A 198 17.30 -2.60 16.71
N SER A 199 16.65 -2.12 15.66
CA SER A 199 16.10 -2.99 14.61
C SER A 199 17.11 -3.23 13.50
N ASN A 200 17.26 -4.50 13.10
CA ASN A 200 18.01 -4.87 11.90
C ASN A 200 17.35 -4.36 10.60
N GLN A 201 16.09 -3.94 10.68
CA GLN A 201 15.32 -3.38 9.58
C GLN A 201 15.14 -1.87 9.71
N LYS A 202 15.86 -1.22 10.61
CA LYS A 202 15.77 0.23 10.77
C LYS A 202 16.00 0.96 9.47
N CYS A 203 15.18 1.98 9.21
CA CYS A 203 15.35 2.87 8.06
C CYS A 203 16.71 3.58 8.13
N ASN A 204 17.49 3.48 7.07
CA ASN A 204 18.79 4.13 6.91
C ASN A 204 18.72 5.39 6.04
N SER A 205 17.54 5.91 5.76
CA SER A 205 17.32 7.13 4.96
C SER A 205 18.00 7.10 3.58
N CYS A 206 18.04 5.92 2.96
CA CYS A 206 18.82 5.69 1.72
C CYS A 206 18.21 6.32 0.45
N GLY A 207 17.00 6.87 0.49
CA GLY A 207 16.33 7.46 -0.67
C GLY A 207 15.80 6.47 -1.72
N LEU A 208 15.82 5.17 -1.44
CA LEU A 208 15.41 4.12 -2.38
C LEU A 208 13.98 3.62 -2.16
N CYS A 209 13.15 4.34 -1.42
CA CYS A 209 11.82 3.91 -1.03
C CYS A 209 10.94 3.48 -2.20
N ILE A 210 10.98 4.23 -3.30
CA ILE A 210 10.17 3.99 -4.49
C ILE A 210 10.65 2.78 -5.27
N TRP A 211 11.96 2.53 -5.26
CA TRP A 211 12.62 1.45 -6.00
C TRP A 211 12.59 0.10 -5.25
N GLY A 212 12.03 0.09 -4.06
CA GLY A 212 12.03 -1.02 -3.14
C GLY A 212 12.98 -0.80 -1.97
N CYS A 213 12.50 -1.01 -0.76
CA CYS A 213 13.27 -0.76 0.43
C CYS A 213 14.35 -1.84 0.66
N PRO A 214 15.65 -1.56 0.46
CA PRO A 214 16.69 -2.59 0.60
C PRO A 214 16.90 -3.02 2.06
N SER A 215 16.46 -2.22 3.02
CA SER A 215 16.48 -2.54 4.46
C SER A 215 15.24 -3.29 4.92
N ASN A 216 14.23 -3.47 4.07
CA ASN A 216 12.89 -3.96 4.45
C ASN A 216 12.28 -3.19 5.63
N SER A 217 12.61 -1.91 5.75
CA SER A 217 12.08 -1.04 6.81
C SER A 217 10.60 -0.73 6.60
N ILE A 218 10.18 -0.64 5.34
CA ILE A 218 8.79 -0.44 4.96
C ILE A 218 8.07 -1.77 5.15
N TYR A 219 7.00 -1.78 5.93
CA TYR A 219 6.21 -2.98 6.12
C TYR A 219 5.59 -3.44 4.80
N THR A 220 5.67 -4.73 4.56
CA THR A 220 4.95 -5.43 3.51
C THR A 220 4.33 -6.72 4.05
N PRO A 221 3.34 -7.31 3.39
CA PRO A 221 2.76 -8.59 3.80
C PRO A 221 3.77 -9.73 3.90
N LEU A 222 4.94 -9.60 3.26
CA LEU A 222 6.02 -10.58 3.38
C LEU A 222 6.56 -10.68 4.81
N ASN A 223 6.50 -9.61 5.59
CA ASN A 223 6.86 -9.64 7.00
C ASN A 223 5.91 -10.56 7.78
N THR A 224 4.60 -10.39 7.59
CA THR A 224 3.59 -11.26 8.23
C THR A 224 3.64 -12.68 7.70
N LEU A 225 3.94 -12.88 6.41
CA LEU A 225 4.10 -14.22 5.83
C LEU A 225 5.23 -15.00 6.51
N LYS A 226 6.38 -14.34 6.78
CA LYS A 226 7.48 -14.95 7.55
C LYS A 226 7.03 -15.37 8.95
N ASP A 227 6.14 -14.59 9.57
CA ASP A 227 5.59 -14.97 10.87
C ASP A 227 4.63 -16.16 10.77
N CYS A 228 3.82 -16.24 9.71
CA CYS A 228 2.98 -17.40 9.44
C CYS A 228 3.81 -18.68 9.24
N GLN A 229 4.94 -18.58 8.54
CA GLN A 229 5.85 -19.71 8.27
C GLN A 229 6.48 -20.33 9.52
N LYS A 230 6.41 -19.68 10.67
CA LYS A 230 6.86 -20.25 11.96
C LYS A 230 5.88 -21.26 12.56
N PHE A 231 4.68 -21.35 12.01
CA PHE A 231 3.64 -22.25 12.50
C PHE A 231 3.63 -23.56 11.71
N ASN A 232 3.65 -24.71 12.41
CA ASN A 232 3.64 -26.03 11.78
C ASN A 232 2.33 -26.34 11.04
N ASN A 233 1.24 -25.68 11.40
CA ASN A 233 -0.09 -25.80 10.77
C ASN A 233 -0.30 -24.78 9.64
N PHE A 234 0.78 -24.18 9.11
CA PHE A 234 0.76 -23.26 7.98
C PHE A 234 1.36 -23.88 6.74
N LYS A 235 0.69 -23.68 5.60
CA LYS A 235 1.22 -24.02 4.28
C LYS A 235 1.05 -22.84 3.32
N TYR A 236 2.06 -22.59 2.50
CA TYR A 236 2.00 -21.64 1.40
C TYR A 236 2.29 -22.38 0.09
N THR A 237 1.31 -22.37 -0.81
CA THR A 237 1.41 -23.00 -2.13
C THR A 237 1.37 -21.92 -3.21
N ASN A 238 2.48 -21.75 -3.88
CA ASN A 238 2.65 -20.79 -4.98
C ASN A 238 2.34 -21.41 -6.35
N ASN A 239 2.33 -20.56 -7.38
CA ASN A 239 1.99 -20.90 -8.76
C ASN A 239 0.57 -21.47 -8.91
N ILE A 240 -0.32 -21.12 -8.02
CA ILE A 240 -1.72 -21.54 -8.06
C ILE A 240 -2.57 -20.36 -8.56
N LYS A 241 -3.16 -20.54 -9.72
CA LYS A 241 -4.16 -19.61 -10.28
C LYS A 241 -5.55 -20.17 -9.95
N VAL A 242 -6.11 -19.71 -8.81
CA VAL A 242 -7.45 -20.14 -8.38
C VAL A 242 -8.47 -19.71 -9.42
N SER A 243 -9.37 -20.60 -9.80
CA SER A 243 -10.43 -20.36 -10.78
C SER A 243 -11.79 -20.12 -10.11
N HIS A 244 -12.25 -21.08 -9.31
CA HIS A 244 -13.57 -21.04 -8.68
C HIS A 244 -13.64 -21.96 -7.46
N PHE A 245 -14.73 -21.87 -6.72
CA PHE A 245 -15.08 -22.79 -5.64
C PHE A 245 -16.06 -23.84 -6.13
N ILE A 246 -15.94 -25.04 -5.61
CA ILE A 246 -16.88 -26.15 -5.85
C ILE A 246 -17.66 -26.38 -4.57
N SER A 247 -18.97 -26.25 -4.65
CA SER A 247 -19.87 -26.47 -3.53
C SER A 247 -20.80 -27.65 -3.77
N ASN A 248 -21.19 -28.30 -2.67
CA ASN A 248 -22.19 -29.32 -2.64
C ASN A 248 -23.22 -28.96 -1.57
N ASN A 249 -24.51 -28.92 -1.93
CA ASN A 249 -25.59 -28.54 -1.02
C ASN A 249 -25.36 -27.21 -0.28
N GLY A 250 -24.76 -26.21 -0.97
CA GLY A 250 -24.47 -24.90 -0.39
C GLY A 250 -23.21 -24.83 0.49
N ILE A 251 -22.49 -25.93 0.65
CA ILE A 251 -21.24 -25.99 1.41
C ILE A 251 -20.07 -26.06 0.43
N ILE A 252 -19.07 -25.18 0.57
CA ILE A 252 -17.87 -25.21 -0.24
C ILE A 252 -16.99 -26.37 0.23
N GLU A 253 -16.68 -27.28 -0.68
CA GLU A 253 -15.84 -28.48 -0.40
C GLU A 253 -14.45 -28.36 -0.99
N TYR A 254 -14.32 -27.66 -2.14
CA TYR A 254 -13.05 -27.54 -2.85
C TYR A 254 -12.85 -26.13 -3.43
N VAL A 255 -11.59 -25.76 -3.54
CA VAL A 255 -11.11 -24.68 -4.41
C VAL A 255 -10.50 -25.33 -5.65
N ALA A 256 -10.91 -24.92 -6.84
CA ALA A 256 -10.33 -25.38 -8.11
C ALA A 256 -9.39 -24.32 -8.67
N ASP A 257 -8.28 -24.74 -9.27
CA ASP A 257 -7.40 -23.88 -10.03
C ASP A 257 -7.68 -23.96 -11.55
N THR A 258 -6.97 -23.16 -12.33
CA THR A 258 -7.13 -23.14 -13.79
C THR A 258 -6.58 -24.37 -14.50
N SER A 259 -5.80 -25.22 -13.83
CA SER A 259 -5.34 -26.51 -14.35
C SER A 259 -6.36 -27.64 -14.12
N GLY A 260 -7.41 -27.37 -13.33
CA GLY A 260 -8.40 -28.35 -12.91
C GLY A 260 -8.03 -29.10 -11.62
N ALA A 261 -6.91 -28.78 -10.98
CA ALA A 261 -6.57 -29.35 -9.68
C ALA A 261 -7.54 -28.83 -8.61
N ARG A 262 -7.86 -29.69 -7.64
CA ARG A 262 -8.83 -29.42 -6.57
C ARG A 262 -8.18 -29.52 -5.20
N TYR A 263 -8.42 -28.51 -4.38
CA TYR A 263 -7.91 -28.39 -3.02
C TYR A 263 -9.07 -28.50 -2.05
N LYS A 264 -9.09 -29.54 -1.22
CA LYS A 264 -10.14 -29.75 -0.21
C LYS A 264 -10.04 -28.67 0.88
N VAL A 265 -11.17 -28.12 1.25
CA VAL A 265 -11.25 -27.02 2.23
C VAL A 265 -12.47 -27.17 3.13
N ASP A 266 -12.38 -26.69 4.36
CA ASP A 266 -13.51 -26.54 5.27
C ASP A 266 -14.10 -25.12 5.23
N ASN A 267 -13.23 -24.12 4.99
CA ASN A 267 -13.58 -22.72 4.89
C ASN A 267 -12.67 -22.02 3.87
N VAL A 268 -13.20 -21.03 3.17
CA VAL A 268 -12.45 -20.23 2.20
C VAL A 268 -12.49 -18.75 2.61
N ILE A 269 -11.34 -18.12 2.59
CA ILE A 269 -11.20 -16.67 2.71
C ILE A 269 -10.65 -16.16 1.39
N LEU A 270 -11.48 -15.41 0.66
CA LEU A 270 -11.12 -14.83 -0.62
C LEU A 270 -10.41 -13.50 -0.40
N ALA A 271 -9.14 -13.43 -0.76
CA ALA A 271 -8.26 -12.29 -0.54
C ALA A 271 -7.32 -12.02 -1.74
N ALA A 272 -7.84 -12.20 -2.95
CA ALA A 272 -7.06 -12.08 -4.20
C ALA A 272 -7.03 -10.63 -4.77
N GLY A 273 -7.35 -9.63 -3.95
CA GLY A 273 -7.59 -8.26 -4.37
C GLY A 273 -9.05 -8.06 -4.83
N ALA A 274 -9.53 -6.83 -4.88
CA ALA A 274 -10.95 -6.54 -5.10
C ALA A 274 -11.47 -7.17 -6.41
N ILE A 275 -10.80 -6.93 -7.51
CA ILE A 275 -11.24 -7.36 -8.84
C ILE A 275 -11.13 -8.89 -9.00
N ASN A 276 -9.96 -9.47 -8.69
CA ASN A 276 -9.78 -10.90 -8.84
C ASN A 276 -10.67 -11.70 -7.88
N SER A 277 -10.91 -11.19 -6.68
CA SER A 277 -11.87 -11.79 -5.74
C SER A 277 -13.28 -11.80 -6.32
N ALA A 278 -13.71 -10.70 -6.94
CA ALA A 278 -15.01 -10.63 -7.60
C ALA A 278 -15.10 -11.61 -8.78
N ILE A 279 -14.06 -11.70 -9.62
CA ILE A 279 -14.01 -12.64 -10.74
C ILE A 279 -14.13 -14.09 -10.26
N ILE A 280 -13.35 -14.48 -9.24
CA ILE A 280 -13.39 -15.84 -8.68
C ILE A 280 -14.78 -16.12 -8.10
N LEU A 281 -15.37 -15.17 -7.37
CA LEU A 281 -16.71 -15.33 -6.81
C LEU A 281 -17.76 -15.52 -7.91
N LEU A 282 -17.79 -14.65 -8.92
CA LEU A 282 -18.76 -14.73 -10.02
C LEU A 282 -18.63 -16.04 -10.81
N LYS A 283 -17.41 -16.48 -11.09
CA LYS A 283 -17.16 -17.80 -11.69
C LYS A 283 -17.69 -18.93 -10.80
N SER A 284 -17.46 -18.84 -9.49
CA SER A 284 -17.95 -19.83 -8.53
C SER A 284 -19.48 -19.92 -8.51
N LEU A 285 -20.15 -18.78 -8.53
CA LEU A 285 -21.63 -18.73 -8.58
C LEU A 285 -22.15 -19.39 -9.88
N LYS A 286 -21.52 -19.09 -11.02
CA LYS A 286 -21.87 -19.67 -12.31
C LYS A 286 -21.65 -21.20 -12.33
N GLU A 287 -20.49 -21.68 -11.93
CA GLU A 287 -20.15 -23.11 -11.94
C GLU A 287 -21.06 -23.92 -10.99
N ASN A 288 -21.44 -23.34 -9.85
CA ASN A 288 -22.35 -23.99 -8.90
C ASN A 288 -23.85 -23.73 -9.24
N LYS A 289 -24.16 -23.14 -10.39
CA LYS A 289 -25.53 -22.83 -10.87
C LYS A 289 -26.35 -22.00 -9.89
N ILE A 290 -25.69 -21.12 -9.14
CA ILE A 290 -26.35 -20.19 -8.21
C ILE A 290 -26.87 -19.00 -9.02
N THR A 291 -28.19 -18.83 -9.03
CA THR A 291 -28.88 -17.80 -9.84
C THR A 291 -29.45 -16.67 -9.01
N ASP A 292 -29.13 -16.61 -7.72
CA ASP A 292 -29.59 -15.52 -6.87
C ASP A 292 -29.04 -14.17 -7.36
N LYS A 293 -29.95 -13.33 -7.88
CA LYS A 293 -29.62 -12.03 -8.45
C LYS A 293 -28.98 -11.08 -7.42
N ASN A 294 -29.25 -11.25 -6.13
CA ASN A 294 -28.67 -10.41 -5.09
C ASN A 294 -27.20 -10.76 -4.85
N LEU A 295 -26.80 -12.03 -5.00
CA LEU A 295 -25.42 -12.48 -4.91
C LEU A 295 -24.61 -12.16 -6.18
N ILE A 296 -25.29 -12.15 -7.35
CA ILE A 296 -24.64 -11.85 -8.64
C ILE A 296 -24.44 -10.32 -8.80
N ARG A 297 -25.21 -9.51 -8.09
CA ARG A 297 -25.09 -8.07 -8.15
C ARG A 297 -23.88 -7.60 -7.33
N THR A 298 -22.70 -7.58 -7.96
CA THR A 298 -21.54 -6.92 -7.38
C THR A 298 -21.79 -5.43 -7.32
N ALA A 299 -22.15 -4.94 -6.16
CA ALA A 299 -22.39 -3.51 -5.94
C ALA A 299 -21.04 -2.79 -5.90
N GLY A 300 -20.82 -1.92 -6.88
CA GLY A 300 -19.87 -0.83 -6.85
C GLY A 300 -18.40 -1.19 -6.51
N LEU A 301 -17.53 -1.15 -7.48
CA LEU A 301 -16.11 -1.04 -7.21
C LEU A 301 -15.86 0.35 -6.61
N LEU A 302 -15.37 0.39 -5.36
CA LEU A 302 -14.92 1.62 -4.73
C LEU A 302 -13.42 1.77 -4.94
N ASP A 303 -13.02 2.90 -5.44
CA ASP A 303 -11.62 3.27 -5.61
C ASP A 303 -11.35 4.65 -5.03
N THR A 304 -10.10 4.94 -4.76
CA THR A 304 -9.65 6.25 -4.29
C THR A 304 -9.31 7.09 -5.50
N GLU A 305 -10.02 8.20 -5.69
CA GLU A 305 -9.63 9.19 -6.69
C GLU A 305 -8.31 9.85 -6.26
N VAL A 306 -7.31 9.80 -7.14
CA VAL A 306 -6.00 10.42 -6.91
C VAL A 306 -5.79 11.53 -7.90
N ILE A 307 -5.84 12.78 -7.41
CA ILE A 307 -5.50 13.96 -8.20
C ILE A 307 -4.06 14.34 -7.92
N LYS A 308 -3.22 14.37 -8.95
CA LYS A 308 -1.81 14.78 -8.83
C LYS A 308 -1.68 16.25 -9.23
N ILE A 309 -1.21 17.06 -8.30
CA ILE A 309 -0.98 18.49 -8.52
C ILE A 309 0.51 18.74 -8.40
N PRO A 310 1.24 19.02 -9.51
CA PRO A 310 2.63 19.38 -9.44
C PRO A 310 2.78 20.78 -8.82
N TYR A 311 3.78 20.95 -7.96
CA TYR A 311 4.11 22.25 -7.41
C TYR A 311 5.61 22.51 -7.45
N LEU A 312 6.00 23.76 -7.63
CA LEU A 312 7.38 24.20 -7.60
C LEU A 312 7.64 25.08 -6.38
N SER A 313 8.69 24.79 -5.65
CA SER A 313 9.14 25.63 -4.55
C SER A 313 10.23 26.57 -5.06
N LEU A 314 9.90 27.82 -5.29
CA LEU A 314 10.85 28.83 -5.76
C LEU A 314 12.07 28.98 -4.83
N SER A 315 11.88 28.83 -3.53
CA SER A 315 12.97 28.91 -2.55
C SER A 315 13.97 27.74 -2.64
N LYS A 316 13.63 26.69 -3.38
CA LYS A 316 14.44 25.49 -3.55
C LYS A 316 15.01 25.33 -4.97
N MET A 317 14.60 26.19 -5.89
CA MET A 317 14.94 26.07 -7.32
C MET A 317 16.47 26.11 -7.57
N PHE A 318 17.24 26.74 -6.66
CA PHE A 318 18.71 26.84 -6.76
C PHE A 318 19.45 26.00 -5.69
N LYS A 319 18.76 25.12 -4.98
CA LYS A 319 19.39 24.27 -3.97
C LYS A 319 19.42 22.82 -4.43
N PRO A 320 20.51 22.08 -4.16
CA PRO A 320 20.60 20.68 -4.55
C PRO A 320 19.49 19.88 -3.85
N PHE A 321 18.87 18.98 -4.58
CA PHE A 321 17.93 18.03 -4.03
C PHE A 321 18.64 17.07 -3.06
N THR A 322 18.05 16.86 -1.88
CA THR A 322 18.50 15.83 -0.97
C THR A 322 17.80 14.52 -1.32
N THR A 323 18.58 13.56 -1.80
CA THR A 323 18.09 12.20 -2.11
C THR A 323 18.25 11.21 -0.95
N ASP A 324 18.98 11.63 0.10
CA ASP A 324 19.35 10.78 1.24
C ASP A 324 18.31 10.90 2.37
N LYS A 325 17.04 10.83 2.03
CA LYS A 325 15.91 10.93 2.94
C LYS A 325 14.76 10.09 2.43
N ILE A 326 13.72 9.93 3.23
CA ILE A 326 12.52 9.23 2.79
C ILE A 326 11.92 9.92 1.57
N GLN A 327 11.68 9.13 0.52
CA GLN A 327 11.13 9.57 -0.76
C GLN A 327 9.65 9.15 -0.91
N PHE A 328 8.90 9.26 0.17
CA PHE A 328 7.44 9.06 0.20
C PHE A 328 6.75 10.32 0.70
N ASN A 329 5.51 10.17 1.10
CA ASN A 329 4.69 11.15 1.81
C ASN A 329 5.31 11.47 3.18
N GLY A 330 6.40 12.21 3.22
CA GLY A 330 7.01 12.64 4.48
C GLY A 330 6.12 13.61 5.24
N LEU A 331 5.31 14.37 4.52
CA LEU A 331 4.38 15.36 5.02
C LEU A 331 2.98 15.12 4.45
N MET A 332 1.97 15.36 5.25
CA MET A 332 0.56 15.20 4.88
C MET A 332 -0.27 16.36 5.39
N ALA A 333 -1.29 16.72 4.62
CA ALA A 333 -2.37 17.56 5.11
C ALA A 333 -3.68 16.78 5.09
N MET A 334 -4.50 17.00 6.09
CA MET A 334 -5.87 16.52 6.16
C MET A 334 -6.80 17.72 6.05
N VAL A 335 -7.72 17.67 5.09
CA VAL A 335 -8.67 18.75 4.84
C VAL A 335 -10.07 18.23 5.14
N LYS A 336 -10.74 18.86 6.10
CA LYS A 336 -12.09 18.47 6.46
C LYS A 336 -13.07 18.85 5.36
N ASN A 337 -13.88 17.89 4.94
CA ASN A 337 -14.94 18.14 3.97
C ASN A 337 -15.96 19.10 4.57
N ARG A 338 -16.39 20.07 3.77
CA ARG A 338 -17.41 21.04 4.18
C ARG A 338 -18.84 20.52 4.01
N ASN A 339 -19.00 19.43 3.28
CA ASN A 339 -20.31 18.80 3.14
C ASN A 339 -20.71 18.16 4.48
N LYS A 340 -21.80 18.63 5.05
CA LYS A 340 -22.31 18.13 6.34
C LYS A 340 -22.87 16.71 6.26
N ASP A 341 -23.28 16.28 5.06
CA ASP A 341 -23.83 14.95 4.83
C ASP A 341 -22.69 13.89 4.72
N PHE A 342 -21.45 14.35 4.42
CA PHE A 342 -20.27 13.50 4.33
C PHE A 342 -19.08 14.19 5.04
N PRO A 343 -19.09 14.22 6.37
CA PRO A 343 -18.08 14.93 7.16
C PRO A 343 -16.77 14.14 7.26
N SER A 344 -16.22 13.73 6.12
CA SER A 344 -14.96 13.00 6.01
C SER A 344 -13.77 13.94 5.86
N TRP A 345 -12.58 13.38 6.02
CA TRP A 345 -11.33 14.09 5.77
C TRP A 345 -10.74 13.68 4.43
N THR A 346 -10.40 14.67 3.61
CA THR A 346 -9.62 14.44 2.39
C THR A 346 -8.15 14.45 2.74
N GLN A 347 -7.45 13.38 2.39
CA GLN A 347 -6.02 13.26 2.57
C GLN A 347 -5.28 13.89 1.40
N VAL A 348 -4.35 14.78 1.69
CA VAL A 348 -3.44 15.39 0.73
C VAL A 348 -2.02 14.95 1.06
N GLU A 349 -1.43 14.14 0.23
CA GLU A 349 -0.06 13.65 0.40
C GLU A 349 0.91 14.56 -0.34
N LEU A 350 1.90 15.08 0.38
CA LEU A 350 2.99 15.81 -0.24
C LEU A 350 4.12 14.81 -0.55
N LEU A 351 4.28 14.51 -1.82
CA LEU A 351 5.29 13.59 -2.31
C LEU A 351 6.52 14.37 -2.74
N SER A 352 7.62 14.15 -2.05
CA SER A 352 8.90 14.69 -2.47
C SER A 352 9.66 13.61 -3.24
N LEU A 353 9.60 13.71 -4.55
CA LEU A 353 10.11 12.72 -5.48
C LEU A 353 11.50 13.08 -6.01
N GLY A 354 12.37 13.58 -5.13
CA GLY A 354 13.73 13.97 -5.50
C GLY A 354 14.52 12.87 -6.23
N SER A 355 14.23 11.60 -5.92
CA SER A 355 14.85 10.47 -6.61
C SER A 355 14.30 10.20 -8.02
N LEU A 356 13.14 10.76 -8.39
CA LEU A 356 12.60 10.63 -9.74
C LEU A 356 12.87 11.84 -10.62
N ILE A 357 12.88 13.03 -10.02
CA ILE A 357 13.08 14.30 -10.74
C ILE A 357 14.58 14.56 -10.97
N TYR A 358 15.43 13.75 -10.35
CA TYR A 358 16.85 13.91 -10.51
C TYR A 358 17.31 13.39 -11.87
N GLN A 359 17.36 14.27 -12.80
CA GLN A 359 18.02 14.10 -14.09
C GLN A 359 19.41 14.69 -14.08
#